data_df751e1618af6f1a63f8fcfc847770ae
#
_entry.id   df751e1618af6f1a63f8fcfc847770ae
#
_cell.length_a   1.000
_cell.length_b   1.000
_cell.length_c   1.000
_cell.angle_alpha   90.00
_cell.angle_beta   90.00
_cell.angle_gamma   90.00
#
_symmetry.space_group_name_H-M   'P 1'
#
loop_
_entity.id
_entity.type
_entity.pdbx_description
1 polymer ?
#
loop_
_entity_poly.entity_id
_entity_poly.type
_entity_poly.pdbx_seq_one_letter_code
_entity_poly.pdbx_strand_id
1 'polypeptide(L)'
;MTTDSVQVTLHNSQALIQIINANVTYCAWPRAGGKTGGGIGPRLQYLSETMPRAQILLFSDTYERLVDRIIPNIIDFLQNKLKLVEGEDFVKYKKPPENWEKPLIPLDKFDRVISFATGTALCLVSLTVEGSANAYNAQAAIGDEIKFCDEEKIDTEVMPALRGAQKEFGHLPEYLSVWMFTDKYGPKIKWYLKKKKLVNQTAVEIVYALQMQIIALQNEIAANPDNQKLHFENSGMIRKYKEKLNRIRKHLVYYSDMKPYENLQTLGDFFFKRARRICKSEYMYNVAYLNHDPDKIEHTFYPTFDQQNKYKGIIDYDPLKPFIIAMDYNWRISPMPVAQISKIPGNNYTTLNFIDYLYELHPKGIEDTIDSFCKKYEHHFTKEIHYICDHTAIGRTPTKRTFSDVVTQSFNQHGWRVIMHYTGDAPDHDIKFENIKKWLTQKSDYAIRVNEITCDQLIKSIEQSPAITSGGVTKKDKRTEKNINFPAEDSTHGSDAFDQVLWGIFELDVRYKLTATATPIRIG
;
A
#
# COMPACT_ATOMS: atom_id res chain seq x y z
N MET A 1 5.33 -37.09 30.67
CA MET A 1 6.37 -36.23 30.13
C MET A 1 5.99 -34.79 30.50
N THR A 2 6.73 -34.16 31.39
CA THR A 2 6.57 -32.75 31.72
C THR A 2 7.00 -31.96 30.47
N THR A 3 6.03 -31.43 29.75
CA THR A 3 6.31 -30.52 28.64
C THR A 3 6.89 -29.25 29.24
N ASP A 4 8.21 -29.10 29.15
CA ASP A 4 8.85 -27.82 29.41
C ASP A 4 8.20 -26.77 28.48
N SER A 5 7.43 -25.88 29.07
CA SER A 5 6.76 -24.83 28.31
C SER A 5 7.80 -23.88 27.75
N VAL A 6 7.91 -23.83 26.42
CA VAL A 6 8.79 -22.85 25.75
C VAL A 6 8.15 -21.49 25.87
N GLN A 7 8.79 -20.58 26.63
CA GLN A 7 8.36 -19.18 26.71
C GLN A 7 9.00 -18.38 25.56
N VAL A 8 8.17 -17.82 24.71
CA VAL A 8 8.57 -16.86 23.68
C VAL A 8 8.10 -15.47 24.09
N THR A 9 9.04 -14.57 24.33
CA THR A 9 8.69 -13.17 24.62
C THR A 9 8.38 -12.45 23.30
N LEU A 10 7.16 -11.92 23.20
CA LEU A 10 6.67 -11.16 22.05
C LEU A 10 6.57 -9.68 22.41
N HIS A 11 6.96 -8.79 21.51
CA HIS A 11 6.62 -7.37 21.68
C HIS A 11 5.19 -7.06 21.18
N ASN A 12 4.70 -5.83 21.42
CA ASN A 12 3.29 -5.50 21.28
C ASN A 12 2.69 -5.86 19.91
N SER A 13 3.33 -5.48 18.81
CA SER A 13 2.80 -5.79 17.48
C SER A 13 2.77 -7.29 17.19
N GLN A 14 3.76 -8.04 17.67
CA GLN A 14 3.79 -9.51 17.54
C GLN A 14 2.68 -10.17 18.37
N ALA A 15 2.48 -9.73 19.61
CA ALA A 15 1.40 -10.22 20.46
C ALA A 15 0.02 -9.88 19.86
N LEU A 16 -0.16 -8.67 19.35
CA LEU A 16 -1.43 -8.24 18.78
C LEU A 16 -1.86 -9.07 17.56
N ILE A 17 -0.95 -9.42 16.65
CA ILE A 17 -1.34 -10.26 15.50
C ILE A 17 -1.80 -11.65 15.94
N GLN A 18 -1.20 -12.22 16.99
CA GLN A 18 -1.62 -13.51 17.55
C GLN A 18 -2.98 -13.38 18.28
N ILE A 19 -3.19 -12.30 19.03
CA ILE A 19 -4.44 -12.03 19.75
C ILE A 19 -5.59 -11.79 18.76
N ILE A 20 -5.39 -10.96 17.75
CA ILE A 20 -6.40 -10.66 16.73
C ILE A 20 -6.67 -11.90 15.86
N ASN A 21 -5.63 -12.57 15.41
CA ASN A 21 -5.71 -13.80 14.61
C ASN A 21 -6.73 -13.69 13.46
N ALA A 22 -6.61 -12.62 12.66
CA ALA A 22 -7.50 -12.37 11.53
C ALA A 22 -7.23 -13.38 10.39
N ASN A 23 -8.25 -13.66 9.59
CA ASN A 23 -8.12 -14.55 8.43
C ASN A 23 -7.13 -13.96 7.41
N VAL A 24 -7.21 -12.66 7.11
CA VAL A 24 -6.24 -11.97 6.27
C VAL A 24 -5.46 -10.97 7.11
N THR A 25 -4.12 -11.09 7.13
CA THR A 25 -3.26 -10.21 7.93
C THR A 25 -2.10 -9.68 7.08
N TYR A 26 -1.94 -8.36 7.08
CA TYR A 26 -0.80 -7.66 6.47
C TYR A 26 0.10 -7.11 7.59
N CYS A 27 1.38 -7.50 7.60
CA CYS A 27 2.36 -7.04 8.56
C CYS A 27 3.46 -6.24 7.87
N ALA A 28 3.37 -4.91 7.94
CA ALA A 28 4.41 -4.02 7.46
C ALA A 28 5.31 -3.62 8.63
N TRP A 29 6.31 -4.46 8.93
CA TRP A 29 7.21 -4.30 10.07
C TRP A 29 8.62 -3.92 9.61
N PRO A 30 9.36 -3.12 10.38
CA PRO A 30 10.68 -2.64 9.97
C PRO A 30 11.69 -3.77 9.82
N ARG A 31 12.86 -3.42 9.30
CA ARG A 31 14.03 -4.32 9.35
C ARG A 31 14.36 -4.64 10.80
N ALA A 32 14.72 -5.89 11.05
CA ALA A 32 14.93 -6.43 12.39
C ALA A 32 13.70 -6.34 13.32
N GLY A 33 12.49 -6.16 12.78
CA GLY A 33 11.23 -6.21 13.51
C GLY A 33 10.80 -7.61 13.99
N GLY A 34 11.65 -8.62 13.80
CA GLY A 34 11.36 -9.98 14.29
C GLY A 34 10.23 -10.68 13.52
N LYS A 35 10.08 -10.41 12.22
CA LYS A 35 9.03 -11.03 11.37
C LYS A 35 9.01 -12.55 11.48
N THR A 36 10.18 -13.19 11.40
CA THR A 36 10.26 -14.66 11.47
C THR A 36 9.99 -15.17 12.88
N GLY A 37 10.69 -14.65 13.90
CA GLY A 37 10.60 -15.16 15.27
C GLY A 37 9.31 -14.83 16.01
N GLY A 38 8.64 -13.72 15.68
CA GLY A 38 7.42 -13.27 16.35
C GLY A 38 6.16 -13.28 15.46
N GLY A 39 6.32 -13.55 14.16
CA GLY A 39 5.22 -13.60 13.20
C GLY A 39 5.11 -14.95 12.51
N ILE A 40 6.01 -15.24 11.55
CA ILE A 40 5.94 -16.42 10.67
C ILE A 40 6.08 -17.71 11.47
N GLY A 41 7.09 -17.83 12.33
CA GLY A 41 7.35 -19.02 13.13
C GLY A 41 6.18 -19.38 14.07
N PRO A 42 5.75 -18.46 14.95
CA PRO A 42 4.57 -18.69 15.80
C PRO A 42 3.30 -19.00 14.99
N ARG A 43 3.11 -18.33 13.83
CA ARG A 43 1.97 -18.63 12.95
C ARG A 43 2.04 -20.05 12.40
N LEU A 44 3.19 -20.48 11.92
CA LEU A 44 3.39 -21.83 11.39
C LEU A 44 3.13 -22.89 12.47
N GLN A 45 3.68 -22.69 13.67
CA GLN A 45 3.42 -23.57 14.82
C GLN A 45 1.93 -23.65 15.13
N TYR A 46 1.27 -22.49 15.29
CA TYR A 46 -0.15 -22.42 15.60
C TYR A 46 -1.03 -23.11 14.54
N LEU A 47 -0.71 -22.93 13.26
CA LEU A 47 -1.42 -23.59 12.16
C LEU A 47 -1.21 -25.12 12.20
N SER A 48 0.00 -25.59 12.47
CA SER A 48 0.29 -27.04 12.56
C SER A 48 -0.40 -27.72 13.72
N GLU A 49 -0.64 -27.02 14.83
CA GLU A 49 -1.39 -27.50 15.98
C GLU A 49 -2.92 -27.44 15.78
N THR A 50 -3.40 -26.36 15.16
CA THR A 50 -4.84 -26.10 14.98
C THR A 50 -5.41 -26.84 13.76
N MET A 51 -4.60 -26.99 12.72
CA MET A 51 -4.92 -27.72 11.49
C MET A 51 -3.86 -28.80 11.21
N PRO A 52 -3.76 -29.85 12.05
CA PRO A 52 -2.81 -30.92 11.82
C PRO A 52 -3.04 -31.56 10.45
N ARG A 53 -1.97 -32.02 9.80
CA ARG A 53 -2.00 -32.62 8.47
C ARG A 53 -2.41 -31.65 7.33
N ALA A 54 -2.46 -30.34 7.59
CA ALA A 54 -2.74 -29.33 6.57
C ALA A 54 -1.53 -29.10 5.65
N GLN A 55 -1.80 -28.70 4.42
CA GLN A 55 -0.81 -28.05 3.55
C GLN A 55 -0.85 -26.54 3.82
N ILE A 56 0.31 -25.95 4.09
CA ILE A 56 0.48 -24.51 4.31
C ILE A 56 1.41 -23.99 3.22
N LEU A 57 0.99 -22.99 2.44
CA LEU A 57 1.89 -22.35 1.49
C LEU A 57 2.82 -21.37 2.18
N LEU A 58 4.10 -21.39 1.84
CA LEU A 58 5.04 -20.34 2.13
C LEU A 58 5.46 -19.71 0.81
N PHE A 59 5.06 -18.46 0.54
CA PHE A 59 5.30 -17.83 -0.74
C PHE A 59 6.16 -16.56 -0.65
N SER A 60 6.94 -16.32 -1.69
CA SER A 60 7.68 -15.08 -1.95
C SER A 60 7.82 -14.89 -3.46
N ASP A 61 8.53 -13.84 -3.89
CA ASP A 61 8.78 -13.61 -5.33
C ASP A 61 9.61 -14.74 -5.96
N THR A 62 10.70 -15.19 -5.34
CA THR A 62 11.61 -16.19 -5.91
C THR A 62 11.91 -17.35 -4.97
N TYR A 63 12.21 -18.56 -5.53
CA TYR A 63 12.68 -19.70 -4.75
C TYR A 63 14.02 -19.43 -4.06
N GLU A 64 14.93 -18.70 -4.72
CA GLU A 64 16.22 -18.32 -4.12
C GLU A 64 15.98 -17.54 -2.82
N ARG A 65 15.05 -16.58 -2.83
CA ARG A 65 14.72 -15.84 -1.61
C ARG A 65 14.13 -16.73 -0.52
N LEU A 66 13.24 -17.65 -0.88
CA LEU A 66 12.68 -18.62 0.06
C LEU A 66 13.78 -19.47 0.69
N VAL A 67 14.57 -20.16 -0.13
CA VAL A 67 15.53 -21.18 0.30
C VAL A 67 16.72 -20.56 1.02
N ASP A 68 17.29 -19.45 0.51
CA ASP A 68 18.53 -18.89 1.01
C ASP A 68 18.35 -17.88 2.14
N ARG A 69 17.15 -17.26 2.27
CA ARG A 69 16.94 -16.17 3.22
C ARG A 69 15.82 -16.43 4.22
N ILE A 70 14.69 -16.99 3.78
CA ILE A 70 13.51 -17.16 4.64
C ILE A 70 13.59 -18.47 5.41
N ILE A 71 13.79 -19.58 4.72
CA ILE A 71 13.84 -20.91 5.33
C ILE A 71 14.91 -21.04 6.41
N PRO A 72 16.17 -20.58 6.26
CA PRO A 72 17.17 -20.68 7.31
C PRO A 72 16.70 -20.05 8.63
N ASN A 73 16.02 -18.90 8.57
CA ASN A 73 15.48 -18.25 9.76
C ASN A 73 14.29 -19.02 10.38
N ILE A 74 13.46 -19.65 9.54
CA ILE A 74 12.37 -20.52 10.03
C ILE A 74 12.96 -21.77 10.71
N ILE A 75 13.97 -22.39 10.12
CA ILE A 75 14.65 -23.56 10.71
C ILE A 75 15.32 -23.18 12.04
N ASP A 76 16.00 -22.04 12.10
CA ASP A 76 16.56 -21.52 13.36
C ASP A 76 15.47 -21.39 14.44
N PHE A 77 14.30 -20.85 14.08
CA PHE A 77 13.16 -20.75 15.00
C PHE A 77 12.68 -22.14 15.45
N LEU A 78 12.49 -23.08 14.53
CA LEU A 78 12.03 -24.44 14.84
C LEU A 78 13.01 -25.14 15.79
N GLN A 79 14.31 -25.08 15.49
CA GLN A 79 15.34 -25.79 16.26
C GLN A 79 15.68 -25.09 17.59
N ASN A 80 15.92 -23.76 17.53
CA ASN A 80 16.44 -23.05 18.70
C ASN A 80 15.36 -22.52 19.63
N LYS A 81 14.16 -22.23 19.13
CA LYS A 81 13.03 -21.75 19.95
C LYS A 81 12.08 -22.89 20.31
N LEU A 82 11.66 -23.69 19.34
CA LEU A 82 10.71 -24.79 19.59
C LEU A 82 11.40 -26.11 19.97
N LYS A 83 12.74 -26.20 19.89
CA LYS A 83 13.54 -27.40 20.19
C LYS A 83 13.19 -28.61 19.31
N LEU A 84 12.66 -28.36 18.10
CA LEU A 84 12.37 -29.43 17.15
C LEU A 84 13.67 -29.97 16.51
N VAL A 85 13.74 -31.27 16.28
CA VAL A 85 14.91 -31.98 15.76
C VAL A 85 14.67 -32.37 14.30
N GLU A 86 15.59 -32.00 13.41
CA GLU A 86 15.52 -32.43 12.01
C GLU A 86 15.76 -33.93 11.90
N GLY A 87 14.87 -34.63 11.24
CA GLY A 87 14.86 -36.10 11.11
C GLY A 87 13.91 -36.79 12.09
N GLU A 88 13.53 -36.13 13.20
CA GLU A 88 12.58 -36.64 14.20
C GLU A 88 11.24 -35.91 14.16
N ASP A 89 11.26 -34.57 14.11
CA ASP A 89 10.07 -33.73 14.13
C ASP A 89 9.75 -33.13 12.76
N PHE A 90 10.76 -32.87 11.94
CA PHE A 90 10.59 -32.37 10.59
C PHE A 90 11.72 -32.80 9.65
N VAL A 91 11.45 -32.81 8.34
CA VAL A 91 12.45 -33.03 7.27
C VAL A 91 12.27 -32.00 6.16
N LYS A 92 13.39 -31.61 5.50
CA LYS A 92 13.42 -30.65 4.40
C LYS A 92 13.70 -31.33 3.06
N TYR A 93 12.93 -30.98 2.02
CA TYR A 93 13.22 -31.31 0.62
C TYR A 93 13.38 -32.78 0.30
N LYS A 94 12.82 -33.65 1.13
CA LYS A 94 12.83 -35.12 0.95
C LYS A 94 11.53 -35.71 1.47
N LYS A 95 11.23 -36.90 0.98
CA LYS A 95 10.07 -37.67 1.43
C LYS A 95 10.18 -37.95 2.96
N PRO A 96 9.11 -37.67 3.72
CA PRO A 96 9.11 -37.97 5.16
C PRO A 96 9.16 -39.48 5.44
N PRO A 97 9.60 -39.89 6.63
CA PRO A 97 9.54 -41.28 7.09
C PRO A 97 8.13 -41.87 6.96
N GLU A 98 8.04 -43.18 6.68
CA GLU A 98 6.74 -43.82 6.42
C GLU A 98 5.85 -43.93 7.65
N ASN A 99 6.43 -43.91 8.83
CA ASN A 99 5.73 -43.96 10.13
C ASN A 99 5.18 -42.58 10.56
N TRP A 100 5.47 -41.48 9.80
CA TRP A 100 4.91 -40.19 10.11
C TRP A 100 3.48 -40.06 9.60
N GLU A 101 2.71 -39.19 10.24
CA GLU A 101 1.40 -38.77 9.73
C GLU A 101 1.54 -38.20 8.34
N LYS A 102 0.53 -38.40 7.50
CA LYS A 102 0.52 -37.86 6.11
C LYS A 102 -0.42 -36.67 6.01
N PRO A 103 -0.12 -35.72 5.14
CA PRO A 103 -1.07 -34.64 4.81
C PRO A 103 -2.45 -35.22 4.42
N LEU A 104 -3.53 -34.52 4.79
CA LEU A 104 -4.91 -34.89 4.39
C LEU A 104 -5.06 -34.99 2.87
N ILE A 105 -4.40 -34.12 2.17
CA ILE A 105 -4.31 -34.15 0.70
C ILE A 105 -2.89 -34.60 0.35
N PRO A 106 -2.73 -35.76 -0.33
CA PRO A 106 -1.41 -36.32 -0.64
C PRO A 106 -0.53 -35.37 -1.46
N LEU A 107 0.78 -35.50 -1.26
CA LEU A 107 1.80 -34.81 -2.06
C LEU A 107 2.62 -35.85 -2.83
N ASP A 108 2.83 -35.60 -4.12
CA ASP A 108 3.62 -36.49 -4.99
C ASP A 108 5.11 -36.11 -4.97
N LYS A 109 5.44 -34.84 -4.75
CA LYS A 109 6.81 -34.30 -4.79
C LYS A 109 7.15 -33.59 -3.49
N PHE A 110 8.38 -33.75 -3.02
CA PHE A 110 8.86 -33.21 -1.75
C PHE A 110 10.08 -32.28 -1.90
N ASP A 111 10.58 -32.04 -3.09
CA ASP A 111 11.73 -31.19 -3.37
C ASP A 111 11.56 -29.71 -2.94
N ARG A 112 10.33 -29.29 -2.72
CA ARG A 112 9.95 -27.94 -2.26
C ARG A 112 9.04 -27.98 -1.04
N VAL A 113 9.20 -28.98 -0.19
CA VAL A 113 8.35 -29.19 0.98
C VAL A 113 9.21 -29.38 2.22
N ILE A 114 8.76 -28.78 3.33
CA ILE A 114 9.20 -29.16 4.67
C ILE A 114 8.05 -29.93 5.31
N SER A 115 8.29 -31.20 5.59
CA SER A 115 7.29 -32.10 6.18
C SER A 115 7.51 -32.20 7.67
N PHE A 116 6.43 -32.16 8.46
CA PHE A 116 6.44 -32.32 9.90
C PHE A 116 5.91 -33.72 10.29
N ALA A 117 6.39 -34.27 11.40
CA ALA A 117 5.93 -35.57 11.91
C ALA A 117 4.42 -35.59 12.18
N THR A 118 3.81 -34.46 12.46
CA THR A 118 2.36 -34.25 12.62
C THR A 118 1.57 -34.38 11.31
N GLY A 119 2.23 -34.61 10.17
CA GLY A 119 1.61 -34.66 8.85
C GLY A 119 1.41 -33.30 8.19
N THR A 120 1.68 -32.21 8.88
CA THR A 120 1.64 -30.88 8.29
C THR A 120 2.76 -30.72 7.26
N ALA A 121 2.45 -30.08 6.13
CA ALA A 121 3.41 -29.81 5.04
C ALA A 121 3.50 -28.32 4.74
N LEU A 122 4.70 -27.75 4.87
CA LEU A 122 4.99 -26.37 4.44
C LEU A 122 5.51 -26.42 2.99
N CYS A 123 4.68 -25.97 2.06
CA CYS A 123 4.92 -26.01 0.62
C CYS A 123 5.45 -24.68 0.12
N LEU A 124 6.62 -24.68 -0.52
CA LEU A 124 7.27 -23.47 -1.03
C LEU A 124 6.72 -23.09 -2.40
N VAL A 125 6.35 -21.81 -2.56
CA VAL A 125 5.77 -21.23 -3.77
C VAL A 125 6.55 -19.98 -4.19
N SER A 126 6.97 -19.92 -5.45
CA SER A 126 7.63 -18.76 -6.03
C SER A 126 6.73 -18.10 -7.06
N LEU A 127 6.41 -16.81 -6.87
CA LEU A 127 5.53 -16.07 -7.79
C LEU A 127 6.21 -15.65 -9.11
N THR A 128 7.52 -15.86 -9.27
CA THR A 128 8.18 -15.69 -10.58
C THR A 128 8.04 -16.94 -11.47
N VAL A 129 7.66 -18.08 -10.89
CA VAL A 129 7.42 -19.33 -11.62
C VAL A 129 5.91 -19.49 -11.76
N GLU A 130 5.41 -19.27 -12.97
CA GLU A 130 4.00 -19.38 -13.30
C GLU A 130 3.43 -20.75 -12.93
N GLY A 131 2.27 -20.76 -12.29
CA GLY A 131 1.59 -21.99 -11.87
C GLY A 131 2.25 -22.72 -10.71
N SER A 132 3.24 -22.15 -10.04
CA SER A 132 3.94 -22.83 -8.92
C SER A 132 3.03 -23.17 -7.75
N ALA A 133 1.96 -22.40 -7.52
CA ALA A 133 0.95 -22.66 -6.49
C ALA A 133 -0.13 -23.68 -6.94
N ASN A 134 -0.34 -23.84 -8.25
CA ASN A 134 -1.45 -24.64 -8.78
C ASN A 134 -1.38 -26.15 -8.43
N ALA A 135 -0.19 -26.62 -8.07
CA ALA A 135 0.03 -28.02 -7.66
C ALA A 135 -0.54 -28.34 -6.26
N TYR A 136 -0.93 -27.31 -5.49
CA TYR A 136 -1.32 -27.48 -4.10
C TYR A 136 -2.83 -27.27 -3.88
N ASN A 137 -3.33 -27.90 -2.82
CA ASN A 137 -4.65 -27.68 -2.25
C ASN A 137 -4.45 -27.33 -0.78
N ALA A 138 -4.03 -26.10 -0.52
CA ALA A 138 -3.57 -25.67 0.80
C ALA A 138 -4.71 -25.11 1.66
N GLN A 139 -4.53 -25.16 2.96
CA GLN A 139 -5.52 -24.70 3.93
C GLN A 139 -5.16 -23.35 4.56
N ALA A 140 -3.92 -22.90 4.40
CA ALA A 140 -3.47 -21.56 4.77
C ALA A 140 -2.26 -21.14 3.94
N ALA A 141 -1.95 -19.84 3.92
CA ALA A 141 -0.75 -19.31 3.28
C ALA A 141 -0.04 -18.28 4.16
N ILE A 142 1.28 -18.27 4.06
CA ILE A 142 2.16 -17.29 4.69
C ILE A 142 3.05 -16.70 3.59
N GLY A 143 3.01 -15.38 3.40
CA GLY A 143 3.88 -14.66 2.48
C GLY A 143 4.96 -13.90 3.22
N ASP A 144 6.20 -13.95 2.75
CA ASP A 144 7.27 -13.09 3.27
C ASP A 144 7.92 -12.26 2.16
N GLU A 145 8.38 -11.07 2.53
CA GLU A 145 8.94 -10.06 1.62
C GLU A 145 7.99 -9.71 0.45
N ILE A 146 6.67 -9.63 0.77
CA ILE A 146 5.61 -9.40 -0.24
C ILE A 146 5.77 -8.09 -1.03
N LYS A 147 6.60 -7.15 -0.58
CA LYS A 147 6.95 -5.94 -1.36
C LYS A 147 7.58 -6.24 -2.72
N PHE A 148 8.11 -7.45 -2.90
CA PHE A 148 8.67 -7.93 -4.16
C PHE A 148 7.67 -8.74 -4.98
N CYS A 149 6.55 -9.13 -4.38
CA CYS A 149 5.48 -9.87 -5.03
C CYS A 149 4.54 -8.94 -5.78
N ASP A 150 4.03 -9.41 -6.91
CA ASP A 150 2.94 -8.76 -7.63
C ASP A 150 1.61 -9.13 -6.96
N GLU A 151 0.77 -8.13 -6.69
CA GLU A 151 -0.55 -8.33 -6.09
C GLU A 151 -1.44 -9.22 -6.96
N GLU A 152 -1.45 -9.00 -8.28
CA GLU A 152 -2.23 -9.77 -9.23
C GLU A 152 -1.84 -11.27 -9.20
N LYS A 153 -0.54 -11.57 -9.07
CA LYS A 153 -0.08 -12.96 -8.96
C LYS A 153 -0.47 -13.62 -7.64
N ILE A 154 -0.53 -12.87 -6.54
CA ILE A 154 -1.07 -13.42 -5.29
C ILE A 154 -2.54 -13.79 -5.48
N ASP A 155 -3.32 -12.91 -6.10
CA ASP A 155 -4.76 -13.11 -6.33
C ASP A 155 -5.06 -14.24 -7.34
N THR A 156 -4.21 -14.41 -8.36
CA THR A 156 -4.45 -15.39 -9.43
C THR A 156 -3.78 -16.74 -9.20
N GLU A 157 -2.74 -16.84 -8.36
CA GLU A 157 -2.03 -18.09 -8.11
C GLU A 157 -2.19 -18.59 -6.67
N VAL A 158 -1.95 -17.74 -5.65
CA VAL A 158 -1.98 -18.16 -4.25
C VAL A 158 -3.41 -18.36 -3.76
N MET A 159 -4.29 -17.37 -4.00
CA MET A 159 -5.66 -17.43 -3.49
C MET A 159 -6.45 -18.63 -4.05
N PRO A 160 -6.39 -18.99 -5.34
CA PRO A 160 -7.08 -20.19 -5.86
C PRO A 160 -6.51 -21.51 -5.36
N ALA A 161 -5.23 -21.54 -4.94
CA ALA A 161 -4.61 -22.73 -4.37
C ALA A 161 -5.08 -23.01 -2.93
N LEU A 162 -5.71 -22.02 -2.26
CA LEU A 162 -6.32 -22.18 -0.96
C LEU A 162 -7.69 -22.86 -1.10
N ARG A 163 -7.72 -24.17 -0.86
CA ARG A 163 -8.91 -25.01 -1.05
C ARG A 163 -8.73 -26.39 -0.40
N GLY A 164 -9.78 -27.19 -0.42
CA GLY A 164 -9.75 -28.58 0.09
C GLY A 164 -9.89 -28.67 1.62
N ALA A 165 -10.07 -29.87 2.13
CA ALA A 165 -10.23 -30.19 3.56
C ALA A 165 -11.27 -29.31 4.31
N GLN A 166 -12.35 -28.89 3.62
CA GLN A 166 -13.39 -28.04 4.22
C GLN A 166 -14.18 -28.75 5.32
N LYS A 167 -14.36 -30.07 5.21
CA LYS A 167 -15.07 -30.85 6.23
C LYS A 167 -14.30 -30.84 7.56
N GLU A 168 -12.98 -30.92 7.47
CA GLU A 168 -12.07 -31.00 8.61
C GLU A 168 -11.86 -29.59 9.22
N PHE A 169 -11.58 -28.57 8.40
CA PHE A 169 -11.11 -27.28 8.88
C PHE A 169 -12.07 -26.11 8.62
N GLY A 170 -13.14 -26.30 7.83
CA GLY A 170 -14.03 -25.21 7.45
C GLY A 170 -14.74 -24.50 8.61
N HIS A 171 -14.77 -25.09 9.81
CA HIS A 171 -15.30 -24.45 11.01
C HIS A 171 -14.30 -23.48 11.69
N LEU A 172 -13.00 -23.59 11.39
CA LEU A 172 -11.93 -22.79 11.98
C LEU A 172 -11.78 -21.44 11.28
N PRO A 173 -11.44 -20.37 11.98
CA PRO A 173 -11.13 -19.07 11.38
C PRO A 173 -9.80 -19.06 10.62
N GLU A 174 -8.89 -19.98 10.92
CA GLU A 174 -7.60 -20.17 10.28
C GLU A 174 -7.71 -20.79 8.88
N TYR A 175 -8.80 -21.46 8.59
CA TYR A 175 -9.02 -22.10 7.29
C TYR A 175 -9.08 -21.06 6.19
N LEU A 176 -8.27 -21.27 5.13
CA LEU A 176 -8.02 -20.36 4.01
C LEU A 176 -7.44 -19.00 4.43
N SER A 177 -6.77 -18.93 5.57
CA SER A 177 -6.14 -17.70 6.03
C SER A 177 -4.86 -17.37 5.27
N VAL A 178 -4.60 -16.05 5.11
CA VAL A 178 -3.39 -15.53 4.46
C VAL A 178 -2.73 -14.47 5.33
N TRP A 179 -1.51 -14.76 5.78
CA TRP A 179 -0.70 -13.79 6.52
C TRP A 179 0.51 -13.37 5.70
N MET A 180 0.71 -12.06 5.54
CA MET A 180 1.69 -11.48 4.65
C MET A 180 2.62 -10.52 5.38
N PHE A 181 3.92 -10.74 5.26
CA PHE A 181 4.95 -9.99 5.97
C PHE A 181 5.86 -9.23 5.00
N THR A 182 6.25 -8.02 5.36
CA THR A 182 7.19 -7.19 4.60
C THR A 182 7.77 -6.06 5.45
N ASP A 183 8.68 -5.26 4.90
CA ASP A 183 9.04 -3.92 5.38
C ASP A 183 8.62 -2.84 4.37
N LYS A 184 8.60 -1.58 4.79
CA LYS A 184 8.15 -0.45 3.95
C LYS A 184 9.23 0.12 3.04
N TYR A 185 10.51 -0.26 3.23
CA TYR A 185 11.61 0.29 2.45
C TYR A 185 11.79 -0.43 1.12
N GLY A 186 11.89 0.34 0.04
CA GLY A 186 12.20 -0.16 -1.31
C GLY A 186 11.57 0.69 -2.42
N PRO A 187 12.08 0.61 -3.65
CA PRO A 187 11.66 1.44 -4.78
C PRO A 187 10.36 0.97 -5.45
N LYS A 188 9.86 -0.22 -5.11
CA LYS A 188 8.67 -0.80 -5.75
C LYS A 188 7.37 -0.30 -5.13
N ILE A 189 6.30 -0.47 -5.89
CA ILE A 189 4.92 -0.18 -5.49
C ILE A 189 4.62 -0.86 -4.18
N LYS A 190 4.04 -0.10 -3.29
CA LYS A 190 3.66 -0.55 -1.96
C LYS A 190 2.15 -0.79 -1.91
N TRP A 191 1.64 -1.64 -2.80
CA TRP A 191 0.22 -2.00 -2.89
C TRP A 191 -0.36 -2.41 -1.53
N TYR A 192 0.43 -3.11 -0.71
CA TYR A 192 0.03 -3.56 0.62
C TYR A 192 -0.26 -2.40 1.60
N LEU A 193 0.28 -1.19 1.40
CA LEU A 193 -0.06 -0.03 2.22
C LEU A 193 -1.51 0.41 2.00
N LYS A 194 -2.04 0.25 0.79
CA LYS A 194 -3.45 0.54 0.48
C LYS A 194 -4.41 -0.36 1.26
N LYS A 195 -3.95 -1.54 1.71
CA LYS A 195 -4.75 -2.52 2.47
C LYS A 195 -5.13 -2.03 3.87
N LYS A 196 -4.48 -1.00 4.42
CA LYS A 196 -4.92 -0.31 5.64
C LYS A 196 -6.40 0.13 5.56
N LYS A 197 -6.87 0.51 4.37
CA LYS A 197 -8.26 0.97 4.13
C LYS A 197 -9.30 -0.15 4.26
N LEU A 198 -8.89 -1.42 4.20
CA LEU A 198 -9.79 -2.58 4.31
C LEU A 198 -10.08 -2.98 5.77
N VAL A 199 -9.36 -2.40 6.72
CA VAL A 199 -9.49 -2.76 8.13
C VAL A 199 -10.78 -2.20 8.72
N ASN A 200 -11.63 -3.07 9.22
CA ASN A 200 -12.76 -2.66 10.04
C ASN A 200 -12.31 -2.52 11.50
N GLN A 201 -11.99 -1.30 11.91
CA GLN A 201 -11.45 -1.00 13.24
C GLN A 201 -12.39 -1.45 14.36
N THR A 202 -13.70 -1.25 14.21
CA THR A 202 -14.69 -1.71 15.20
C THR A 202 -14.66 -3.23 15.36
N ALA A 203 -14.54 -3.99 14.27
CA ALA A 203 -14.44 -5.44 14.34
C ALA A 203 -13.14 -5.88 15.04
N VAL A 204 -12.02 -5.21 14.79
CA VAL A 204 -10.73 -5.45 15.48
C VAL A 204 -10.88 -5.24 16.99
N GLU A 205 -11.50 -4.13 17.42
CA GLU A 205 -11.73 -3.81 18.83
C GLU A 205 -12.62 -4.85 19.52
N ILE A 206 -13.68 -5.29 18.85
CA ILE A 206 -14.56 -6.36 19.36
C ILE A 206 -13.78 -7.68 19.54
N VAL A 207 -12.96 -8.06 18.55
CA VAL A 207 -12.14 -9.27 18.62
C VAL A 207 -11.15 -9.19 19.79
N TYR A 208 -10.47 -8.04 19.94
CA TYR A 208 -9.56 -7.81 21.05
C TYR A 208 -10.28 -7.92 22.40
N ALA A 209 -11.41 -7.23 22.57
CA ALA A 209 -12.19 -7.28 23.81
C ALA A 209 -12.67 -8.68 24.17
N LEU A 210 -13.22 -9.43 23.18
CA LEU A 210 -13.65 -10.82 23.39
C LEU A 210 -12.48 -11.74 23.79
N GLN A 211 -11.32 -11.57 23.15
CA GLN A 211 -10.14 -12.37 23.50
C GLN A 211 -9.64 -12.06 24.91
N MET A 212 -9.64 -10.79 25.32
CA MET A 212 -9.28 -10.41 26.69
C MET A 212 -10.26 -10.99 27.72
N GLN A 213 -11.55 -10.99 27.43
CA GLN A 213 -12.55 -11.65 28.28
C GLN A 213 -12.32 -13.17 28.39
N ILE A 214 -12.00 -13.85 27.29
CA ILE A 214 -11.66 -15.29 27.33
C ILE A 214 -10.44 -15.53 28.21
N ILE A 215 -9.38 -14.73 28.08
CA ILE A 215 -8.17 -14.85 28.90
C ILE A 215 -8.49 -14.61 30.38
N ALA A 216 -9.31 -13.61 30.70
CA ALA A 216 -9.71 -13.32 32.07
C ALA A 216 -10.46 -14.51 32.70
N LEU A 217 -11.43 -15.09 31.98
CA LEU A 217 -12.17 -16.28 32.44
C LEU A 217 -11.26 -17.52 32.58
N GLN A 218 -10.29 -17.70 31.69
CA GLN A 218 -9.31 -18.78 31.82
C GLN A 218 -8.41 -18.61 33.05
N ASN A 219 -7.95 -17.37 33.32
CA ASN A 219 -7.17 -17.08 34.51
C ASN A 219 -7.99 -17.29 35.81
N GLU A 220 -9.28 -16.93 35.78
CA GLU A 220 -10.17 -17.15 36.93
C GLU A 220 -10.38 -18.64 37.20
N ILE A 221 -10.53 -19.47 36.15
CA ILE A 221 -10.55 -20.96 36.28
C ILE A 221 -9.23 -21.43 36.89
N ALA A 222 -8.09 -20.98 36.36
CA ALA A 222 -6.78 -21.42 36.84
C ALA A 222 -6.51 -21.01 38.31
N ALA A 223 -7.02 -19.86 38.75
CA ALA A 223 -6.89 -19.36 40.12
C ALA A 223 -7.81 -20.11 41.13
N ASN A 224 -8.83 -20.84 40.66
CA ASN A 224 -9.80 -21.52 41.50
C ASN A 224 -9.97 -22.99 41.06
N PRO A 225 -8.95 -23.83 41.15
CA PRO A 225 -8.95 -25.20 40.58
C PRO A 225 -10.03 -26.10 41.16
N ASP A 226 -10.44 -25.91 42.43
CA ASP A 226 -11.40 -26.78 43.12
C ASP A 226 -12.86 -26.33 42.95
N ASN A 227 -13.14 -25.17 42.32
CA ASN A 227 -14.49 -24.63 42.19
C ASN A 227 -15.17 -25.13 40.90
N GLN A 228 -15.74 -26.32 40.95
CA GLN A 228 -16.39 -26.96 39.80
C GLN A 228 -17.53 -26.13 39.19
N LYS A 229 -18.32 -25.41 40.02
CA LYS A 229 -19.41 -24.56 39.53
C LYS A 229 -18.89 -23.40 38.67
N LEU A 230 -17.88 -22.71 39.16
CA LEU A 230 -17.21 -21.64 38.43
C LEU A 230 -16.59 -22.14 37.13
N HIS A 231 -15.94 -23.31 37.15
CA HIS A 231 -15.39 -23.95 35.95
C HIS A 231 -16.46 -24.20 34.90
N PHE A 232 -17.63 -24.71 35.30
CA PHE A 232 -18.73 -25.00 34.39
C PHE A 232 -19.30 -23.72 33.77
N GLU A 233 -19.57 -22.70 34.59
CA GLU A 233 -20.11 -21.39 34.16
C GLU A 233 -19.15 -20.69 33.20
N ASN A 234 -17.88 -20.54 33.59
CA ASN A 234 -16.86 -19.88 32.82
C ASN A 234 -16.55 -20.61 31.50
N SER A 235 -16.49 -21.96 31.53
CA SER A 235 -16.32 -22.77 30.31
C SER A 235 -17.47 -22.57 29.32
N GLY A 236 -18.69 -22.42 29.82
CA GLY A 236 -19.88 -22.10 29.00
C GLY A 236 -19.77 -20.69 28.34
N MET A 237 -19.30 -19.71 29.07
CA MET A 237 -19.07 -18.35 28.54
C MET A 237 -17.92 -18.33 27.54
N ILE A 238 -16.79 -18.98 27.84
CA ILE A 238 -15.64 -19.10 26.94
C ILE A 238 -16.07 -19.69 25.60
N ARG A 239 -16.89 -20.76 25.62
CA ARG A 239 -17.41 -21.37 24.38
C ARG A 239 -18.21 -20.38 23.54
N LYS A 240 -19.17 -19.66 24.15
CA LYS A 240 -19.98 -18.62 23.47
C LYS A 240 -19.10 -17.51 22.88
N TYR A 241 -18.12 -17.04 23.63
CA TYR A 241 -17.20 -16.00 23.15
C TYR A 241 -16.30 -16.50 22.03
N LYS A 242 -15.79 -17.74 22.09
CA LYS A 242 -15.02 -18.36 21.01
C LYS A 242 -15.83 -18.51 19.73
N GLU A 243 -17.11 -18.92 19.80
CA GLU A 243 -18.00 -19.01 18.64
C GLU A 243 -18.20 -17.64 17.97
N LYS A 244 -18.48 -16.59 18.75
CA LYS A 244 -18.62 -15.23 18.25
C LYS A 244 -17.33 -14.72 17.64
N LEU A 245 -16.22 -14.93 18.31
CA LEU A 245 -14.88 -14.52 17.90
C LEU A 245 -14.49 -15.19 16.58
N ASN A 246 -14.67 -16.52 16.45
CA ASN A 246 -14.37 -17.26 15.23
C ASN A 246 -15.19 -16.78 14.04
N ARG A 247 -16.48 -16.44 14.24
CA ARG A 247 -17.33 -15.88 13.20
C ARG A 247 -16.80 -14.57 12.66
N ILE A 248 -16.33 -13.67 13.55
CA ILE A 248 -15.76 -12.36 13.14
C ILE A 248 -14.42 -12.58 12.44
N ARG A 249 -13.53 -13.40 13.00
CA ARG A 249 -12.16 -13.64 12.48
C ARG A 249 -12.16 -14.20 11.06
N LYS A 250 -13.13 -15.03 10.68
CA LYS A 250 -13.25 -15.61 9.32
C LYS A 250 -13.31 -14.55 8.21
N HIS A 251 -13.81 -13.36 8.51
CA HIS A 251 -13.99 -12.29 7.54
C HIS A 251 -13.15 -11.06 7.87
N LEU A 252 -12.29 -11.16 8.87
CA LEU A 252 -11.51 -10.04 9.36
C LEU A 252 -10.25 -9.86 8.52
N VAL A 253 -10.05 -8.62 8.07
CA VAL A 253 -8.78 -8.13 7.54
C VAL A 253 -8.10 -7.31 8.62
N TYR A 254 -6.83 -7.61 8.91
CA TYR A 254 -6.03 -6.87 9.87
C TYR A 254 -4.75 -6.35 9.22
N TYR A 255 -4.39 -5.12 9.54
CA TYR A 255 -3.14 -4.50 9.13
C TYR A 255 -2.33 -4.15 10.37
N SER A 256 -1.16 -4.77 10.51
CA SER A 256 -0.24 -4.53 11.63
C SER A 256 0.88 -3.60 11.18
N ASP A 257 0.91 -2.42 11.80
CA ASP A 257 1.93 -1.40 11.59
C ASP A 257 2.75 -1.28 12.88
N MET A 258 3.96 -1.84 12.87
CA MET A 258 4.83 -1.89 14.05
C MET A 258 5.34 -0.50 14.40
N LYS A 259 5.20 -0.08 15.65
CA LYS A 259 5.70 1.21 16.12
C LYS A 259 7.25 1.25 16.13
N PRO A 260 7.84 2.44 15.95
CA PRO A 260 9.28 2.61 16.14
C PRO A 260 9.75 2.08 17.49
N TYR A 261 10.91 1.46 17.50
CA TYR A 261 11.59 0.97 18.72
C TYR A 261 10.87 -0.14 19.51
N GLU A 262 9.79 -0.74 19.02
CA GLU A 262 9.16 -1.87 19.74
C GLU A 262 10.14 -3.03 20.02
N ASN A 263 11.12 -3.23 19.15
CA ASN A 263 12.14 -4.27 19.30
C ASN A 263 13.44 -3.77 20.00
N LEU A 264 13.39 -2.61 20.65
CA LEU A 264 14.54 -2.00 21.32
C LEU A 264 15.13 -2.90 22.42
N GLN A 265 14.26 -3.53 23.21
CA GLN A 265 14.70 -4.43 24.29
C GLN A 265 15.51 -5.63 23.79
N THR A 266 15.16 -6.17 22.61
CA THR A 266 15.84 -7.31 22.00
C THR A 266 17.13 -6.91 21.29
N LEU A 267 17.12 -5.78 20.57
CA LEU A 267 18.24 -5.36 19.69
C LEU A 267 19.25 -4.46 20.40
N GLY A 268 18.80 -3.76 21.44
CA GLY A 268 19.60 -2.76 22.16
C GLY A 268 19.76 -1.44 21.40
N ASP A 269 20.07 -0.38 22.14
CA ASP A 269 20.25 0.97 21.61
C ASP A 269 21.41 1.09 20.61
N PHE A 270 22.46 0.31 20.82
CA PHE A 270 23.61 0.29 19.91
C PHE A 270 23.24 -0.11 18.47
N PHE A 271 22.32 -1.05 18.30
CA PHE A 271 21.83 -1.46 16.99
C PHE A 271 21.25 -0.28 16.22
N PHE A 272 20.34 0.50 16.83
CA PHE A 272 19.71 1.64 16.18
C PHE A 272 20.68 2.79 15.91
N LYS A 273 21.61 3.08 16.84
CA LYS A 273 22.67 4.06 16.63
C LYS A 273 23.60 3.67 15.48
N ARG A 274 23.97 2.39 15.40
CA ARG A 274 24.76 1.85 14.28
C ARG A 274 23.99 1.93 12.97
N ALA A 275 22.73 1.49 12.94
CA ALA A 275 21.87 1.54 11.76
C ALA A 275 21.77 2.97 11.20
N ARG A 276 21.57 3.97 12.07
CA ARG A 276 21.50 5.37 11.67
C ARG A 276 22.81 5.85 11.02
N ARG A 277 23.97 5.45 11.56
CA ARG A 277 25.29 5.84 11.00
C ARG A 277 25.60 5.23 9.64
N ILE A 278 25.13 3.99 9.39
CA ILE A 278 25.43 3.28 8.14
C ILE A 278 24.38 3.49 7.05
N CYS A 279 23.20 4.02 7.39
CA CYS A 279 22.18 4.38 6.41
C CYS A 279 22.69 5.53 5.54
N LYS A 280 22.48 5.40 4.23
CA LYS A 280 22.87 6.42 3.25
C LYS A 280 22.11 7.75 3.42
N SER A 281 20.91 7.69 4.01
CA SER A 281 20.07 8.86 4.25
C SER A 281 19.20 8.67 5.49
N GLU A 282 18.74 9.79 6.06
CA GLU A 282 17.77 9.80 7.16
C GLU A 282 16.45 9.17 6.73
N TYR A 283 16.03 9.39 5.48
CA TYR A 283 14.85 8.73 4.89
C TYR A 283 14.96 7.20 4.97
N MET A 284 16.10 6.63 4.53
CA MET A 284 16.34 5.20 4.62
C MET A 284 16.23 4.68 6.05
N TYR A 285 16.80 5.40 7.02
CA TYR A 285 16.73 5.04 8.42
C TYR A 285 15.28 5.07 8.93
N ASN A 286 14.56 6.17 8.66
CA ASN A 286 13.19 6.36 9.13
C ASN A 286 12.23 5.30 8.56
N VAL A 287 12.32 5.00 7.27
CA VAL A 287 11.42 4.02 6.64
C VAL A 287 11.83 2.58 6.95
N ALA A 288 13.13 2.25 6.86
CA ALA A 288 13.58 0.87 7.00
C ALA A 288 13.65 0.38 8.44
N TYR A 289 13.98 1.25 9.40
CA TYR A 289 14.23 0.86 10.80
C TYR A 289 13.21 1.43 11.78
N LEU A 290 12.66 2.63 11.52
CA LEU A 290 11.62 3.21 12.36
C LEU A 290 10.21 2.97 11.83
N ASN A 291 10.08 2.32 10.68
CA ASN A 291 8.80 1.95 10.07
C ASN A 291 7.89 3.14 9.71
N HIS A 292 8.47 4.32 9.50
CA HIS A 292 7.70 5.45 9.00
C HIS A 292 7.10 5.13 7.63
N ASP A 293 5.93 5.69 7.34
CA ASP A 293 5.36 5.58 6.01
C ASP A 293 6.27 6.33 5.02
N PRO A 294 6.54 5.76 3.85
CA PRO A 294 7.35 6.42 2.83
C PRO A 294 6.54 7.54 2.18
N ASP A 295 6.68 8.75 2.71
CA ASP A 295 6.02 9.93 2.17
C ASP A 295 6.62 10.38 0.85
N LYS A 296 7.96 10.25 0.71
CA LYS A 296 8.72 10.59 -0.50
C LYS A 296 9.74 9.51 -0.82
N ILE A 297 10.08 9.37 -2.10
CA ILE A 297 11.23 8.58 -2.52
C ILE A 297 12.54 9.35 -2.26
N GLU A 298 13.64 8.62 -2.03
CA GLU A 298 14.94 9.19 -1.63
C GLU A 298 15.50 10.22 -2.62
N HIS A 299 15.24 10.03 -3.92
CA HIS A 299 15.62 10.94 -5.00
C HIS A 299 14.38 11.37 -5.76
N THR A 300 13.60 12.28 -5.16
CA THR A 300 12.39 12.82 -5.79
C THR A 300 12.73 13.95 -6.76
N PHE A 301 11.95 14.05 -7.84
CA PHE A 301 11.98 15.21 -8.73
C PHE A 301 11.44 16.48 -8.05
N TYR A 302 10.70 16.35 -6.94
CA TYR A 302 10.08 17.45 -6.20
C TYR A 302 10.66 17.59 -4.77
N PRO A 303 11.95 17.92 -4.61
CA PRO A 303 12.59 17.90 -3.29
C PRO A 303 12.03 18.96 -2.33
N THR A 304 11.42 20.03 -2.85
CA THR A 304 10.85 21.15 -2.08
C THR A 304 9.34 21.06 -1.90
N PHE A 305 8.68 20.04 -2.44
CA PHE A 305 7.27 19.77 -2.16
C PHE A 305 7.14 19.16 -0.77
N ASP A 306 6.55 19.88 0.16
CA ASP A 306 6.45 19.47 1.55
C ASP A 306 5.04 19.76 2.15
N GLN A 307 4.92 19.71 3.47
CA GLN A 307 3.66 19.95 4.16
C GLN A 307 3.10 21.36 3.96
N GLN A 308 3.94 22.35 3.63
CA GLN A 308 3.48 23.72 3.34
C GLN A 308 2.72 23.80 2.02
N ASN A 309 2.95 22.88 1.10
CA ASN A 309 2.23 22.76 -0.17
C ASN A 309 0.91 21.98 -0.03
N LYS A 310 0.62 21.39 1.11
CA LYS A 310 -0.57 20.57 1.34
C LYS A 310 -1.53 21.26 2.27
N TYR A 311 -2.84 21.06 2.07
CA TYR A 311 -3.84 21.58 2.98
C TYR A 311 -5.05 20.65 3.07
N LYS A 312 -5.71 20.70 4.23
CA LYS A 312 -6.99 20.04 4.48
C LYS A 312 -8.06 21.11 4.60
N GLY A 313 -9.02 21.10 3.70
CA GLY A 313 -10.13 22.05 3.76
C GLY A 313 -11.12 21.84 2.63
N ILE A 314 -12.36 22.26 2.90
CA ILE A 314 -13.48 22.12 1.98
C ILE A 314 -13.60 23.38 1.09
N ILE A 315 -12.88 24.50 1.38
CA ILE A 315 -13.30 25.84 0.99
C ILE A 315 -12.22 26.62 0.21
N ASP A 316 -11.55 25.97 -0.74
CA ASP A 316 -10.76 26.75 -1.70
C ASP A 316 -11.39 26.76 -3.12
N TYR A 317 -12.52 26.11 -3.29
CA TYR A 317 -13.33 26.15 -4.49
C TYR A 317 -14.23 27.38 -4.49
N ASP A 318 -14.13 28.20 -5.53
CA ASP A 318 -14.94 29.38 -5.76
C ASP A 318 -15.76 29.21 -7.06
N PRO A 319 -17.08 29.13 -7.00
CA PRO A 319 -17.92 28.90 -8.18
C PRO A 319 -17.93 30.10 -9.16
N LEU A 320 -17.42 31.25 -8.75
CA LEU A 320 -17.37 32.47 -9.57
C LEU A 320 -16.03 32.64 -10.30
N LYS A 321 -15.06 31.75 -10.10
CA LYS A 321 -13.74 31.85 -10.74
C LYS A 321 -13.58 30.80 -11.82
N PRO A 322 -12.87 31.12 -12.92
CA PRO A 322 -12.56 30.12 -13.94
C PRO A 322 -11.66 29.02 -13.38
N PHE A 323 -11.70 27.86 -14.01
CA PHE A 323 -10.76 26.78 -13.72
C PHE A 323 -9.51 26.87 -14.59
N ILE A 324 -8.42 26.35 -14.05
CA ILE A 324 -7.15 26.16 -14.76
C ILE A 324 -6.88 24.66 -14.77
N ILE A 325 -6.65 24.11 -15.94
CA ILE A 325 -6.37 22.70 -16.13
C ILE A 325 -5.17 22.48 -17.06
N ALA A 326 -4.55 21.32 -16.92
CA ALA A 326 -3.70 20.70 -17.94
C ALA A 326 -4.00 19.21 -18.03
N MET A 327 -3.58 18.56 -19.10
CA MET A 327 -3.73 17.11 -19.27
C MET A 327 -2.43 16.51 -19.78
N ASP A 328 -2.12 15.29 -19.35
CA ASP A 328 -1.10 14.45 -19.99
C ASP A 328 -1.80 13.40 -20.88
N TYR A 329 -1.35 13.30 -22.13
CA TYR A 329 -2.04 12.48 -23.16
C TYR A 329 -1.44 11.10 -23.22
N ASN A 330 -1.96 10.21 -22.40
CA ASN A 330 -1.52 8.81 -22.34
C ASN A 330 -2.69 7.85 -22.53
N TRP A 331 -2.43 6.72 -23.17
CA TRP A 331 -3.48 5.72 -23.42
C TRP A 331 -3.90 4.96 -22.16
N ARG A 332 -3.06 4.92 -21.11
CA ARG A 332 -3.33 4.19 -19.86
C ARG A 332 -4.16 5.00 -18.85
N ILE A 333 -3.99 6.33 -18.90
CA ILE A 333 -4.63 7.25 -17.96
C ILE A 333 -4.76 8.63 -18.61
N SER A 334 -5.86 9.32 -18.33
CA SER A 334 -6.11 10.70 -18.76
C SER A 334 -6.19 11.61 -17.52
N PRO A 335 -5.05 12.04 -16.94
CA PRO A 335 -5.00 12.81 -15.72
C PRO A 335 -5.27 14.30 -15.99
N MET A 336 -6.05 14.93 -15.11
CA MET A 336 -6.43 16.34 -15.19
C MET A 336 -6.40 16.98 -13.80
N PRO A 337 -5.31 17.62 -13.38
CA PRO A 337 -5.30 18.50 -12.22
C PRO A 337 -6.16 19.74 -12.50
N VAL A 338 -6.95 20.13 -11.50
CA VAL A 338 -7.87 21.26 -11.56
C VAL A 338 -7.45 22.29 -10.52
N ALA A 339 -7.18 23.50 -10.95
CA ALA A 339 -6.72 24.57 -10.08
C ALA A 339 -7.54 25.86 -10.23
N GLN A 340 -7.48 26.68 -9.17
CA GLN A 340 -8.00 28.06 -9.19
C GLN A 340 -6.99 29.01 -8.52
N ILE A 341 -6.95 30.26 -8.97
CA ILE A 341 -6.18 31.32 -8.33
C ILE A 341 -7.05 32.03 -7.30
N SER A 342 -6.53 32.21 -6.09
CA SER A 342 -7.22 32.90 -5.00
C SER A 342 -6.30 33.93 -4.34
N LYS A 343 -6.89 35.02 -3.83
CA LYS A 343 -6.22 35.97 -2.95
C LYS A 343 -6.70 35.72 -1.53
N ILE A 344 -5.78 35.63 -0.58
CA ILE A 344 -6.14 35.51 0.84
C ILE A 344 -6.59 36.89 1.33
N PRO A 345 -7.81 37.06 1.87
CA PRO A 345 -8.26 38.34 2.39
C PRO A 345 -7.31 38.86 3.49
N GLY A 346 -6.91 40.11 3.39
CA GLY A 346 -5.99 40.75 4.36
C GLY A 346 -4.51 40.42 4.18
N ASN A 347 -4.15 39.67 3.15
CA ASN A 347 -2.77 39.35 2.81
C ASN A 347 -2.53 39.57 1.31
N ASN A 348 -1.35 40.09 0.94
CA ASN A 348 -0.99 40.31 -0.48
C ASN A 348 -0.61 39.00 -1.20
N TYR A 349 -0.72 37.84 -0.54
CA TYR A 349 -0.37 36.56 -1.14
C TYR A 349 -1.47 36.07 -2.08
N THR A 350 -1.07 35.75 -3.29
CA THR A 350 -1.89 35.01 -4.25
C THR A 350 -1.58 33.53 -4.13
N THR A 351 -2.62 32.69 -4.10
CA THR A 351 -2.46 31.24 -4.03
C THR A 351 -2.90 30.58 -5.33
N LEU A 352 -2.15 29.59 -5.78
CA LEU A 352 -2.57 28.64 -6.80
C LEU A 352 -3.01 27.36 -6.08
N ASN A 353 -4.30 27.15 -6.00
CA ASN A 353 -4.90 26.04 -5.27
C ASN A 353 -5.28 24.93 -6.25
N PHE A 354 -4.64 23.79 -6.16
CA PHE A 354 -5.11 22.56 -6.78
C PHE A 354 -6.24 22.00 -5.92
N ILE A 355 -7.47 22.20 -6.40
CA ILE A 355 -8.70 21.91 -5.64
C ILE A 355 -9.25 20.53 -5.95
N ASP A 356 -8.85 19.94 -7.09
CA ASP A 356 -9.30 18.63 -7.51
C ASP A 356 -8.28 17.95 -8.44
N TYR A 357 -8.38 16.63 -8.51
CA TYR A 357 -7.62 15.82 -9.45
C TYR A 357 -8.52 14.73 -10.00
N LEU A 358 -8.83 14.82 -11.28
CA LEU A 358 -9.67 13.87 -12.00
C LEU A 358 -8.82 13.05 -12.94
N TYR A 359 -9.14 11.79 -13.09
CA TYR A 359 -8.54 10.92 -14.09
C TYR A 359 -9.47 9.76 -14.41
N GLU A 360 -9.32 9.23 -15.63
CA GLU A 360 -9.93 7.98 -16.02
C GLU A 360 -8.84 7.02 -16.52
N LEU A 361 -9.04 5.72 -16.27
CA LEU A 361 -8.12 4.66 -16.67
C LEU A 361 -8.64 4.00 -17.94
N HIS A 362 -7.72 3.49 -18.79
CA HIS A 362 -8.09 2.67 -19.95
C HIS A 362 -9.11 1.58 -19.53
N PRO A 363 -10.20 1.32 -20.32
CA PRO A 363 -10.44 1.78 -21.70
C PRO A 363 -11.06 3.19 -21.83
N LYS A 364 -11.34 3.89 -20.74
CA LYS A 364 -11.80 5.27 -20.78
C LYS A 364 -10.65 6.24 -21.14
N GLY A 365 -11.01 7.43 -21.64
CA GLY A 365 -10.03 8.39 -22.13
C GLY A 365 -10.30 9.84 -21.72
N ILE A 366 -9.80 10.76 -22.54
CA ILE A 366 -9.88 12.21 -22.31
C ILE A 366 -11.33 12.68 -22.21
N GLU A 367 -12.20 12.22 -23.13
CA GLU A 367 -13.60 12.59 -23.18
C GLU A 367 -14.32 12.19 -21.89
N ASP A 368 -14.09 10.97 -21.39
CA ASP A 368 -14.66 10.48 -20.13
C ASP A 368 -14.19 11.28 -18.90
N THR A 369 -12.92 11.70 -18.87
CA THR A 369 -12.39 12.54 -17.78
C THR A 369 -13.08 13.92 -17.78
N ILE A 370 -13.32 14.49 -18.96
CA ILE A 370 -14.03 15.76 -19.12
C ILE A 370 -15.50 15.62 -18.76
N ASP A 371 -16.16 14.52 -19.13
CA ASP A 371 -17.54 14.24 -18.76
C ASP A 371 -17.69 14.15 -17.23
N SER A 372 -16.76 13.45 -16.58
CA SER A 372 -16.70 13.35 -15.11
C SER A 372 -16.53 14.73 -14.45
N PHE A 373 -15.67 15.59 -15.01
CA PHE A 373 -15.51 16.96 -14.56
C PHE A 373 -16.81 17.77 -14.75
N CYS A 374 -17.38 17.76 -15.96
CA CYS A 374 -18.56 18.55 -16.29
C CYS A 374 -19.78 18.18 -15.44
N LYS A 375 -19.93 16.89 -15.13
CA LYS A 375 -20.93 16.38 -14.20
C LYS A 375 -20.70 16.85 -12.77
N LYS A 376 -19.44 16.78 -12.28
CA LYS A 376 -19.08 17.22 -10.93
C LYS A 376 -19.32 18.70 -10.71
N TYR A 377 -19.04 19.52 -11.73
CA TYR A 377 -19.13 20.99 -11.70
C TYR A 377 -20.30 21.56 -12.50
N GLU A 378 -21.40 20.79 -12.65
CA GLU A 378 -22.56 21.24 -13.45
C GLU A 378 -23.17 22.55 -12.95
N HIS A 379 -23.10 22.82 -11.63
CA HIS A 379 -23.63 24.03 -10.99
C HIS A 379 -22.61 25.16 -10.85
N HIS A 380 -21.43 25.05 -11.47
CA HIS A 380 -20.43 26.10 -11.45
C HIS A 380 -20.89 27.30 -12.30
N PHE A 381 -20.80 28.53 -11.76
CA PHE A 381 -21.32 29.72 -12.42
C PHE A 381 -20.47 30.16 -13.62
N THR A 382 -19.15 30.24 -13.43
CA THR A 382 -18.24 30.70 -14.50
C THR A 382 -17.81 29.53 -15.36
N LYS A 383 -18.57 29.26 -16.43
CA LYS A 383 -18.30 28.14 -17.36
C LYS A 383 -17.09 28.45 -18.26
N GLU A 384 -15.94 28.75 -17.66
CA GLU A 384 -14.70 29.07 -18.34
C GLU A 384 -13.53 28.22 -17.84
N ILE A 385 -12.77 27.67 -18.79
CA ILE A 385 -11.61 26.82 -18.58
C ILE A 385 -10.38 27.47 -19.20
N HIS A 386 -9.35 27.73 -18.41
CA HIS A 386 -8.01 28.04 -18.91
C HIS A 386 -7.23 26.74 -19.06
N TYR A 387 -7.12 26.28 -20.29
CA TYR A 387 -6.46 25.01 -20.63
C TYR A 387 -5.01 25.28 -21.04
N ILE A 388 -4.07 24.83 -20.21
CA ILE A 388 -2.64 24.96 -20.46
C ILE A 388 -2.16 23.69 -21.17
N CYS A 389 -1.49 23.85 -22.31
CA CYS A 389 -1.02 22.72 -23.11
C CYS A 389 0.31 23.01 -23.82
N ASP A 390 1.10 21.98 -24.03
CA ASP A 390 2.37 22.01 -24.75
C ASP A 390 2.27 21.41 -26.17
N HIS A 391 3.41 21.21 -26.82
CA HIS A 391 3.48 20.64 -28.17
C HIS A 391 2.85 19.25 -28.29
N THR A 392 2.72 18.49 -27.19
CA THR A 392 2.08 17.16 -27.23
C THR A 392 0.58 17.26 -27.51
N ALA A 393 -0.05 18.38 -27.14
CA ALA A 393 -1.47 18.63 -27.39
C ALA A 393 -1.82 18.74 -28.89
N ILE A 394 -0.87 19.12 -29.75
CA ILE A 394 -1.05 19.16 -31.20
C ILE A 394 -0.76 17.82 -31.87
N GLY A 395 -0.33 16.79 -31.09
CA GLY A 395 -0.25 15.40 -31.53
C GLY A 395 -1.62 14.88 -31.95
N ARG A 396 -1.65 13.94 -32.91
CA ARG A 396 -2.92 13.43 -33.47
C ARG A 396 -3.38 12.17 -32.73
N THR A 397 -4.65 12.15 -32.39
CA THR A 397 -5.35 10.94 -31.93
C THR A 397 -5.49 9.93 -33.08
N PRO A 398 -5.86 8.66 -32.82
CA PRO A 398 -6.20 7.67 -33.86
C PRO A 398 -7.29 8.17 -34.83
N THR A 399 -8.15 9.08 -34.40
CA THR A 399 -9.20 9.70 -35.25
C THR A 399 -8.71 10.87 -36.07
N LYS A 400 -7.40 11.16 -36.12
CA LYS A 400 -6.73 12.27 -36.84
C LYS A 400 -7.05 13.69 -36.30
N ARG A 401 -7.81 13.84 -35.21
CA ARG A 401 -7.96 15.10 -34.48
C ARG A 401 -6.74 15.32 -33.59
N THR A 402 -6.43 16.57 -33.23
CA THR A 402 -5.41 16.84 -32.21
C THR A 402 -5.99 16.57 -30.82
N PHE A 403 -5.14 16.31 -29.83
CA PHE A 403 -5.61 16.17 -28.44
C PHE A 403 -6.27 17.44 -27.92
N SER A 404 -5.74 18.63 -28.31
CA SER A 404 -6.34 19.91 -27.95
C SER A 404 -7.72 20.11 -28.58
N ASP A 405 -7.95 19.62 -29.82
CA ASP A 405 -9.29 19.65 -30.43
C ASP A 405 -10.28 18.78 -29.65
N VAL A 406 -9.86 17.58 -29.22
CA VAL A 406 -10.71 16.69 -28.42
C VAL A 406 -11.08 17.36 -27.11
N VAL A 407 -10.10 17.92 -26.37
CA VAL A 407 -10.35 18.62 -25.10
C VAL A 407 -11.30 19.78 -25.29
N THR A 408 -11.02 20.64 -26.28
CA THR A 408 -11.84 21.85 -26.52
C THR A 408 -13.26 21.49 -26.95
N GLN A 409 -13.43 20.53 -27.85
CA GLN A 409 -14.75 20.10 -28.30
C GLN A 409 -15.56 19.45 -27.19
N SER A 410 -14.95 18.59 -26.37
CA SER A 410 -15.64 17.92 -25.25
C SER A 410 -16.15 18.94 -24.23
N PHE A 411 -15.35 19.91 -23.82
CA PHE A 411 -15.81 20.97 -22.93
C PHE A 411 -16.91 21.83 -23.55
N ASN A 412 -16.76 22.21 -24.82
CA ASN A 412 -17.77 23.02 -25.53
C ASN A 412 -19.12 22.32 -25.63
N GLN A 413 -19.15 21.01 -25.81
CA GLN A 413 -20.37 20.19 -25.82
C GLN A 413 -21.16 20.28 -24.50
N HIS A 414 -20.47 20.50 -23.39
CA HIS A 414 -21.05 20.71 -22.06
C HIS A 414 -21.27 22.19 -21.70
N GLY A 415 -21.16 23.10 -22.66
CA GLY A 415 -21.39 24.52 -22.47
C GLY A 415 -20.26 25.29 -21.77
N TRP A 416 -19.06 24.71 -21.69
CA TRP A 416 -17.88 25.36 -21.15
C TRP A 416 -17.10 26.08 -22.26
N ARG A 417 -16.64 27.29 -21.99
CA ARG A 417 -15.74 28.04 -22.85
C ARG A 417 -14.29 27.69 -22.53
N VAL A 418 -13.53 27.22 -23.51
CA VAL A 418 -12.10 26.93 -23.36
C VAL A 418 -11.24 28.04 -23.89
N ILE A 419 -10.32 28.54 -23.07
CA ILE A 419 -9.27 29.48 -23.44
C ILE A 419 -7.95 28.70 -23.39
N MET A 420 -7.41 28.40 -24.55
CA MET A 420 -6.19 27.62 -24.69
C MET A 420 -4.94 28.51 -24.51
N HIS A 421 -4.01 28.02 -23.69
CA HIS A 421 -2.70 28.63 -23.45
C HIS A 421 -1.61 27.64 -23.88
N TYR A 422 -1.05 27.88 -25.05
CA TYR A 422 -0.01 27.03 -25.63
C TYR A 422 1.36 27.46 -25.12
N THR A 423 2.08 26.53 -24.45
CA THR A 423 3.40 26.78 -23.84
C THR A 423 4.58 26.54 -24.77
N GLY A 424 4.34 26.02 -25.98
CA GLY A 424 5.40 25.65 -26.93
C GLY A 424 6.04 24.30 -26.63
N ASP A 425 7.31 24.18 -26.96
CA ASP A 425 8.07 22.95 -26.70
C ASP A 425 8.34 22.75 -25.20
N ALA A 426 8.53 21.49 -24.81
CA ALA A 426 8.89 21.18 -23.43
C ALA A 426 10.24 21.81 -23.07
N PRO A 427 10.35 22.47 -21.90
CA PRO A 427 11.62 23.04 -21.46
C PRO A 427 12.67 21.98 -21.21
N ASP A 428 13.95 22.36 -21.26
CA ASP A 428 15.04 21.49 -20.86
C ASP A 428 14.83 20.95 -19.45
N HIS A 429 15.20 19.71 -19.23
CA HIS A 429 14.88 18.98 -17.99
C HIS A 429 15.48 19.62 -16.72
N ASP A 430 16.70 20.16 -16.81
CA ASP A 430 17.38 20.86 -15.72
C ASP A 430 16.70 22.21 -15.41
N ILE A 431 16.34 22.98 -16.44
CA ILE A 431 15.58 24.23 -16.30
C ILE A 431 14.23 23.96 -15.64
N LYS A 432 13.54 22.91 -16.10
CA LYS A 432 12.27 22.48 -15.52
C LYS A 432 12.41 22.12 -14.04
N PHE A 433 13.43 21.32 -13.70
CA PHE A 433 13.70 20.89 -12.33
C PHE A 433 13.98 22.06 -11.39
N GLU A 434 14.89 22.98 -11.77
CA GLU A 434 15.26 24.11 -10.91
C GLU A 434 14.10 25.12 -10.76
N ASN A 435 13.31 25.38 -11.81
CA ASN A 435 12.16 26.25 -11.73
C ASN A 435 11.07 25.68 -10.82
N ILE A 436 10.69 24.43 -10.99
CA ILE A 436 9.69 23.76 -10.14
C ILE A 436 10.15 23.74 -8.67
N LYS A 437 11.40 23.41 -8.43
CA LYS A 437 12.01 23.43 -7.09
C LYS A 437 11.89 24.83 -6.46
N LYS A 438 12.13 25.90 -7.23
CA LYS A 438 11.99 27.30 -6.78
C LYS A 438 10.53 27.64 -6.50
N TRP A 439 9.60 27.31 -7.40
CA TRP A 439 8.18 27.68 -7.27
C TRP A 439 7.51 27.02 -6.08
N LEU A 440 7.90 25.79 -5.74
CA LEU A 440 7.35 25.05 -4.60
C LEU A 440 7.81 25.54 -3.23
N THR A 441 8.83 26.43 -3.14
CA THR A 441 9.36 26.92 -1.85
C THR A 441 8.48 27.96 -1.14
N GLN A 442 7.29 28.29 -1.64
CA GLN A 442 6.39 29.33 -1.11
C GLN A 442 7.00 30.76 -1.12
N LYS A 443 8.16 30.94 -1.75
CA LYS A 443 8.85 32.23 -1.92
C LYS A 443 8.63 32.83 -3.30
N SER A 444 7.77 32.21 -4.09
CA SER A 444 7.37 32.68 -5.43
C SER A 444 6.15 33.60 -5.35
N ASP A 445 5.76 34.20 -6.49
CA ASP A 445 4.59 35.08 -6.59
C ASP A 445 3.27 34.39 -6.21
N TYR A 446 3.25 33.06 -6.22
CA TYR A 446 2.13 32.24 -5.83
C TYR A 446 2.53 31.24 -4.75
N ALA A 447 1.73 31.14 -3.70
CA ALA A 447 1.80 30.00 -2.78
C ALA A 447 1.06 28.82 -3.42
N ILE A 448 1.80 27.76 -3.77
CA ILE A 448 1.23 26.55 -4.38
C ILE A 448 0.66 25.66 -3.29
N ARG A 449 -0.63 25.33 -3.40
CA ARG A 449 -1.38 24.53 -2.42
C ARG A 449 -2.12 23.39 -3.11
N VAL A 450 -2.03 22.19 -2.56
CA VAL A 450 -2.68 20.98 -3.09
C VAL A 450 -3.58 20.39 -2.01
N ASN A 451 -4.85 20.18 -2.32
CA ASN A 451 -5.83 19.64 -1.38
C ASN A 451 -5.57 18.15 -1.11
N GLU A 452 -5.31 17.80 0.15
CA GLU A 452 -4.99 16.41 0.54
C GLU A 452 -6.17 15.44 0.38
N ILE A 453 -7.40 15.94 0.33
CA ILE A 453 -8.61 15.09 0.25
C ILE A 453 -8.96 14.77 -1.20
N THR A 454 -9.02 15.80 -2.04
CA THR A 454 -9.46 15.67 -3.45
C THR A 454 -8.32 15.40 -4.42
N CYS A 455 -7.08 15.72 -4.04
CA CYS A 455 -5.87 15.54 -4.84
C CYS A 455 -4.92 14.46 -4.26
N ASP A 456 -5.41 13.53 -3.43
CA ASP A 456 -4.61 12.47 -2.82
C ASP A 456 -3.73 11.72 -3.85
N GLN A 457 -4.31 11.39 -5.00
CA GLN A 457 -3.60 10.67 -6.04
C GLN A 457 -2.59 11.55 -6.80
N LEU A 458 -2.87 12.84 -6.96
CA LEU A 458 -1.91 13.81 -7.49
C LEU A 458 -0.70 13.97 -6.56
N ILE A 459 -0.96 14.11 -5.26
CA ILE A 459 0.11 14.19 -4.25
C ILE A 459 1.00 12.96 -4.31
N LYS A 460 0.44 11.75 -4.44
CA LYS A 460 1.22 10.53 -4.62
C LYS A 460 2.07 10.56 -5.88
N SER A 461 1.49 10.97 -7.02
CA SER A 461 2.24 11.11 -8.27
C SER A 461 3.40 12.09 -8.13
N ILE A 462 3.23 13.22 -7.41
CA ILE A 462 4.29 14.19 -7.13
C ILE A 462 5.36 13.57 -6.22
N GLU A 463 4.97 13.03 -5.07
CA GLU A 463 5.90 12.52 -4.05
C GLU A 463 6.68 11.27 -4.50
N GLN A 464 6.08 10.48 -5.38
CA GLN A 464 6.67 9.24 -5.89
C GLN A 464 7.34 9.39 -7.26
N SER A 465 7.47 10.61 -7.79
CA SER A 465 8.20 10.88 -9.02
C SER A 465 9.72 10.84 -8.79
N PRO A 466 10.45 9.84 -9.31
CA PRO A 466 11.89 9.74 -9.12
C PRO A 466 12.63 10.71 -10.01
N ALA A 467 13.81 11.15 -9.53
CA ALA A 467 14.79 11.90 -10.34
C ALA A 467 15.97 11.03 -10.73
N ILE A 468 16.46 11.22 -11.92
CA ILE A 468 17.75 10.67 -12.40
C ILE A 468 18.65 11.83 -12.73
N THR A 469 19.86 11.86 -12.14
CA THR A 469 20.90 12.82 -12.48
C THR A 469 21.99 12.13 -13.30
N SER A 470 22.26 12.64 -14.49
CA SER A 470 23.30 12.14 -15.38
C SER A 470 23.96 13.33 -16.07
N GLY A 471 25.31 13.42 -16.03
CA GLY A 471 26.04 14.53 -16.63
C GLY A 471 25.70 15.91 -16.08
N GLY A 472 25.26 16.02 -14.81
CA GLY A 472 24.84 17.29 -14.20
C GLY A 472 23.40 17.71 -14.51
N VAL A 473 22.68 16.98 -15.38
CA VAL A 473 21.27 17.25 -15.74
C VAL A 473 20.37 16.34 -14.90
N THR A 474 19.41 16.95 -14.21
CA THR A 474 18.39 16.22 -13.43
C THR A 474 17.08 16.16 -14.21
N LYS A 475 16.57 14.95 -14.43
CA LYS A 475 15.31 14.70 -15.12
C LYS A 475 14.42 13.73 -14.35
N LYS A 476 13.12 13.80 -14.61
CA LYS A 476 12.13 12.87 -14.06
C LYS A 476 12.35 11.48 -14.64
N ASP A 477 12.37 10.45 -13.79
CA ASP A 477 12.46 9.06 -14.23
C ASP A 477 11.08 8.52 -14.62
N LYS A 478 10.89 8.31 -15.91
CA LYS A 478 9.63 7.84 -16.49
C LYS A 478 9.54 6.31 -16.69
N ARG A 479 10.45 5.53 -16.08
CA ARG A 479 10.42 4.06 -16.22
C ARG A 479 9.15 3.43 -15.68
N THR A 480 8.51 4.04 -14.68
CA THR A 480 7.21 3.60 -14.14
C THR A 480 6.07 3.70 -15.15
N GLU A 481 6.09 4.67 -16.05
CA GLU A 481 5.09 4.84 -17.12
C GLU A 481 5.10 3.69 -18.12
N LYS A 482 6.27 3.09 -18.36
CA LYS A 482 6.49 1.98 -19.31
C LYS A 482 6.21 0.61 -18.70
N ASN A 483 6.06 0.52 -17.39
CA ASN A 483 5.80 -0.73 -16.69
C ASN A 483 4.28 -0.98 -16.63
N ILE A 484 3.80 -1.95 -17.37
CA ILE A 484 2.36 -2.32 -17.43
C ILE A 484 1.84 -2.75 -16.05
N ASN A 485 2.67 -3.35 -15.23
CA ASN A 485 2.31 -3.80 -13.88
C ASN A 485 2.36 -2.66 -12.83
N PHE A 486 2.74 -1.45 -13.23
CA PHE A 486 2.68 -0.28 -12.35
C PHE A 486 1.32 0.41 -12.50
N PRO A 487 0.55 0.68 -11.42
CA PRO A 487 -0.70 1.40 -11.51
C PRO A 487 -0.50 2.73 -12.22
N ALA A 488 -1.28 2.97 -13.26
CA ALA A 488 -1.11 4.18 -14.09
C ALA A 488 -1.37 5.46 -13.27
N GLU A 489 -2.29 5.37 -12.31
CA GLU A 489 -2.62 6.47 -11.40
C GLU A 489 -1.50 6.82 -10.40
N ASP A 490 -0.60 5.89 -10.09
CA ASP A 490 0.56 6.12 -9.21
C ASP A 490 1.82 6.53 -10.02
N SER A 491 1.74 6.57 -11.36
CA SER A 491 2.86 6.93 -12.25
C SER A 491 3.07 8.45 -12.32
N THR A 492 4.08 8.87 -13.10
CA THR A 492 4.44 10.29 -13.24
C THR A 492 3.49 11.11 -14.10
N HIS A 493 2.47 10.50 -14.73
CA HIS A 493 1.51 11.21 -15.59
C HIS A 493 0.76 12.34 -14.88
N GLY A 494 0.29 12.11 -13.64
CA GLY A 494 -0.37 13.16 -12.84
C GLY A 494 0.57 14.32 -12.54
N SER A 495 1.82 14.01 -12.17
CA SER A 495 2.83 15.03 -11.89
C SER A 495 3.32 15.76 -13.15
N ASP A 496 3.25 15.16 -14.33
CA ASP A 496 3.55 15.86 -15.59
C ASP A 496 2.47 16.89 -15.95
N ALA A 497 1.20 16.53 -15.77
CA ALA A 497 0.10 17.48 -15.92
C ALA A 497 0.16 18.61 -14.88
N PHE A 498 0.56 18.31 -13.63
CA PHE A 498 0.82 19.31 -12.59
C PHE A 498 1.93 20.29 -13.00
N ASP A 499 3.07 19.80 -13.48
CA ASP A 499 4.18 20.61 -13.97
C ASP A 499 3.71 21.57 -15.06
N GLN A 500 2.81 21.12 -15.93
CA GLN A 500 2.32 21.91 -17.04
C GLN A 500 1.45 23.08 -16.58
N VAL A 501 0.61 22.87 -15.53
CA VAL A 501 -0.11 23.98 -14.90
C VAL A 501 0.86 25.01 -14.33
N LEU A 502 1.88 24.56 -13.58
CA LEU A 502 2.88 25.47 -13.02
C LEU A 502 3.61 26.24 -14.12
N TRP A 503 4.05 25.54 -15.16
CA TRP A 503 4.77 26.16 -16.28
C TRP A 503 3.95 27.25 -16.95
N GLY A 504 2.70 26.99 -17.24
CA GLY A 504 1.80 27.99 -17.86
C GLY A 504 1.55 29.20 -16.97
N ILE A 505 1.41 29.01 -15.67
CA ILE A 505 1.17 30.11 -14.71
C ILE A 505 2.41 30.99 -14.56
N PHE A 506 3.60 30.41 -14.44
CA PHE A 506 4.81 31.16 -14.14
C PHE A 506 5.51 31.74 -15.38
N GLU A 507 5.45 31.03 -16.52
CA GLU A 507 6.20 31.44 -17.73
C GLU A 507 5.35 32.16 -18.79
N LEU A 508 4.04 31.87 -18.88
CA LEU A 508 3.18 32.50 -19.90
C LEU A 508 2.39 33.73 -19.41
N ASP A 509 2.64 34.24 -18.22
CA ASP A 509 1.86 35.36 -17.66
C ASP A 509 0.33 35.15 -17.77
N VAL A 510 -0.15 33.90 -17.71
CA VAL A 510 -1.58 33.55 -17.75
C VAL A 510 -2.37 34.35 -16.71
N ARG A 511 -1.73 34.75 -15.62
CA ARG A 511 -2.25 35.64 -14.56
C ARG A 511 -2.84 36.94 -15.08
N TYR A 512 -2.23 37.60 -16.07
CA TYR A 512 -2.73 38.88 -16.63
C TYR A 512 -3.99 38.69 -17.47
N LYS A 513 -4.13 37.54 -18.12
CA LYS A 513 -5.32 37.18 -18.88
C LYS A 513 -6.50 36.77 -17.98
N LEU A 514 -6.24 36.18 -16.84
CA LEU A 514 -7.24 35.81 -15.83
C LEU A 514 -7.83 37.00 -15.09
N THR A 515 -7.04 38.06 -14.88
CA THR A 515 -7.50 39.30 -14.22
C THR A 515 -8.23 40.25 -15.19
N ALA A 516 -7.96 40.15 -16.49
CA ALA A 516 -8.58 41.01 -17.50
C ALA A 516 -10.03 40.63 -17.86
N THR A 517 -10.44 39.40 -17.56
CA THR A 517 -11.81 38.90 -17.85
C THR A 517 -12.81 39.16 -16.72
N ALA A 518 -12.38 39.56 -15.52
CA ALA A 518 -13.26 39.98 -14.44
C ALA A 518 -13.78 41.41 -14.68
N THR A 519 -14.67 41.58 -15.65
CA THR A 519 -15.45 42.84 -15.78
C THR A 519 -16.43 42.91 -14.62
N PRO A 520 -16.41 43.94 -13.76
CA PRO A 520 -17.38 44.05 -12.69
C PRO A 520 -18.77 44.21 -13.30
N ILE A 521 -19.66 43.29 -12.99
CA ILE A 521 -21.10 43.44 -13.26
C ILE A 521 -21.54 44.63 -12.40
N ARG A 522 -21.80 45.79 -13.04
CA ARG A 522 -22.54 46.88 -12.39
C ARG A 522 -23.95 46.38 -12.18
N ILE A 523 -24.31 46.13 -10.94
CA ILE A 523 -25.72 45.98 -10.52
C ILE A 523 -26.26 47.42 -10.50
N GLY A 524 -27.13 47.75 -11.49
CA GLY A 524 -27.94 48.96 -11.51
C GLY A 524 -29.19 48.78 -10.63
#